data_beae9d0f6a49a3903f60bc7d0554a8df
#
_entry.id   beae9d0f6a49a3903f60bc7d0554a8df
#
_cell.length_a   1.000
_cell.length_b   1.000
_cell.length_c   1.000
_cell.angle_alpha   90.00
_cell.angle_beta   90.00
_cell.angle_gamma   90.00
#
_symmetry.space_group_name_H-M   'P 1'
#
loop_
_entity.id
_entity.type
_entity.pdbx_description
1 polymer ?
#
loop_
_entity_poly.entity_id
_entity_poly.type
_entity_poly.pdbx_seq_one_letter_code
_entity_poly.pdbx_strand_id
1 'polypeptide(L)' 'MSGDDAPQDLRSPQRQLIEWQIEHADLDALIDQAAATSSPLDELSLRRLKKRRLALRDQMVQLQRQLTPKEPA' A
#
# COMPACT_ATOMS: atom_id res chain seq x y z
N MET A 1 -14.76 11.42 22.25
CA MET A 1 -14.61 11.24 22.06
C MET A 1 -14.45 10.79 21.25
N SER A 2 -14.77 10.78 21.05
CA SER A 2 -14.71 10.62 20.06
C SER A 2 -13.64 10.01 19.57
N GLY A 3 -12.69 10.20 19.82
CA GLY A 3 -11.57 9.53 19.36
C GLY A 3 -11.68 8.04 19.36
N ASP A 4 -12.59 7.59 20.07
CA ASP A 4 -12.76 6.16 20.18
C ASP A 4 -13.15 5.53 18.88
N ASP A 5 -14.02 6.20 18.19
CA ASP A 5 -14.50 5.67 16.93
C ASP A 5 -13.38 5.62 15.93
N ALA A 6 -12.61 6.67 15.88
CA ALA A 6 -11.52 6.73 14.91
C ALA A 6 -10.53 5.58 15.10
N PRO A 7 -10.08 5.30 16.32
CA PRO A 7 -9.15 4.19 16.49
C PRO A 7 -9.73 2.86 16.04
N GLN A 8 -10.98 2.66 16.29
CA GLN A 8 -11.60 1.42 15.88
C GLN A 8 -11.62 1.27 14.39
N ASP A 9 -11.97 2.34 13.71
CA ASP A 9 -11.99 2.32 12.26
C ASP A 9 -10.63 2.03 11.71
N LEU A 10 -9.61 2.66 12.27
CA LEU A 10 -8.27 2.48 11.78
C LEU A 10 -7.78 1.06 11.99
N ARG A 11 -8.30 0.39 13.00
CA ARG A 11 -7.88 -0.97 13.27
C ARG A 11 -8.60 -1.99 12.42
N SER A 12 -9.68 -1.58 11.82
CA SER A 12 -10.41 -2.50 10.97
C SER A 12 -9.52 -2.98 9.83
N PRO A 13 -9.38 -4.29 9.66
CA PRO A 13 -8.54 -4.80 8.57
C PRO A 13 -9.03 -4.36 7.21
N GLN A 14 -10.33 -4.29 7.05
CA GLN A 14 -10.88 -3.86 5.76
C GLN A 14 -10.53 -2.42 5.47
N ARG A 15 -10.60 -1.59 6.48
CA ARG A 15 -10.23 -0.20 6.29
C ARG A 15 -8.76 -0.06 6.00
N GLN A 16 -7.95 -0.85 6.70
CA GLN A 16 -6.52 -0.84 6.47
C GLN A 16 -6.21 -1.24 5.04
N LEU A 17 -6.91 -2.22 4.54
CA LEU A 17 -6.68 -2.68 3.17
C LEU A 17 -7.03 -1.58 2.17
N ILE A 18 -8.13 -0.89 2.39
CA ILE A 18 -8.52 0.21 1.51
C ILE A 18 -7.46 1.29 1.50
N GLU A 19 -6.97 1.65 2.67
CA GLU A 19 -5.94 2.67 2.76
C GLU A 19 -4.67 2.25 2.03
N TRP A 20 -4.30 1.00 2.18
CA TRP A 20 -3.12 0.49 1.50
C TRP A 20 -3.33 0.46 -0.01
N GLN A 21 -4.53 0.17 -0.46
CA GLN A 21 -4.81 0.19 -1.88
C GLN A 21 -4.65 1.59 -2.46
N ILE A 22 -5.12 2.58 -1.73
CA ILE A 22 -4.96 3.97 -2.16
C ILE A 22 -3.48 4.33 -2.20
N GLU A 23 -2.76 3.96 -1.16
CA GLU A 23 -1.34 4.26 -1.09
C GLU A 23 -0.58 3.56 -2.22
N HIS A 24 -0.97 2.34 -2.52
CA HIS A 24 -0.34 1.60 -3.60
C HIS A 24 -0.57 2.29 -4.95
N ALA A 25 -1.77 2.79 -5.16
CA ALA A 25 -2.07 3.51 -6.39
C ALA A 25 -1.25 4.78 -6.48
N ASP A 26 -1.09 5.47 -5.35
CA ASP A 26 -0.27 6.68 -5.33
C ASP A 26 1.18 6.36 -5.66
N LEU A 27 1.69 5.28 -5.10
CA LEU A 27 3.06 4.88 -5.39
C LEU A 27 3.22 4.53 -6.86
N ASP A 28 2.24 3.87 -7.44
CA ASP A 28 2.28 3.55 -8.86
C ASP A 28 2.41 4.81 -9.70
N ALA A 29 1.61 5.81 -9.38
CA ALA A 29 1.64 7.06 -10.11
C ALA A 29 3.00 7.75 -9.96
N LEU A 30 3.54 7.74 -8.74
CA LEU A 30 4.82 8.35 -8.50
C LEU A 30 5.93 7.63 -9.26
N ILE A 31 5.87 6.31 -9.30
CA ILE A 31 6.86 5.53 -10.02
C ILE A 31 6.79 5.84 -11.50
N ASP A 32 5.58 5.95 -12.04
CA ASP A 32 5.40 6.29 -13.44
C ASP A 32 6.02 7.64 -13.76
N GLN A 33 5.77 8.63 -12.90
CA GLN A 33 6.32 9.94 -13.11
C GLN A 33 7.83 9.94 -13.04
N ALA A 34 8.37 9.25 -12.06
CA ALA A 34 9.81 9.20 -11.90
C ALA A 34 10.46 8.50 -13.08
N ALA A 35 9.84 7.47 -13.58
CA ALA A 35 10.37 6.74 -14.71
C ALA A 35 10.37 7.60 -15.96
N ALA A 36 9.37 8.46 -16.09
CA ALA A 36 9.26 9.31 -17.26
C ALA A 36 10.35 10.36 -17.31
N THR A 37 10.84 10.83 -16.16
CA THR A 37 11.87 11.86 -16.14
C THR A 37 13.26 11.30 -16.39
N SER A 38 13.53 10.09 -15.94
CA SER A 38 14.78 9.42 -16.26
C SER A 38 16.03 10.17 -15.84
N SER A 39 15.99 10.84 -14.72
CA SER A 39 17.16 11.54 -14.23
C SER A 39 17.98 10.59 -13.37
N PRO A 40 19.32 10.72 -13.35
CA PRO A 40 20.14 9.86 -12.49
C PRO A 40 19.77 9.94 -11.03
N LEU A 41 19.42 11.13 -10.58
CA LEU A 41 18.98 11.29 -9.20
C LEU A 41 17.67 10.59 -8.97
N ASP A 42 16.82 10.58 -9.99
CA ASP A 42 15.53 9.95 -9.88
C ASP A 42 15.63 8.44 -9.85
N GLU A 43 16.71 7.89 -10.36
CA GLU A 43 16.87 6.45 -10.32
C GLU A 43 16.89 5.92 -8.89
N LEU A 44 17.60 6.63 -8.04
CA LEU A 44 17.65 6.22 -6.64
C LEU A 44 16.29 6.31 -5.98
N SER A 45 15.61 7.42 -6.23
CA SER A 45 14.25 7.59 -5.71
C SER A 45 13.32 6.53 -6.28
N LEU A 46 13.49 6.22 -7.55
CA LEU A 46 12.65 5.24 -8.20
C LEU A 46 12.82 3.87 -7.55
N ARG A 47 14.04 3.50 -7.24
CA ARG A 47 14.30 2.24 -6.56
C ARG A 47 13.61 2.19 -5.21
N ARG A 48 13.69 3.27 -4.47
CA ARG A 48 13.05 3.33 -3.17
C ARG A 48 11.54 3.20 -3.29
N LEU A 49 10.99 3.88 -4.27
CA LEU A 49 9.55 3.82 -4.48
C LEU A 49 9.11 2.43 -4.87
N LYS A 50 9.86 1.79 -5.74
CA LYS A 50 9.52 0.43 -6.16
C LYS A 50 9.62 -0.54 -5.00
N LYS A 51 10.64 -0.39 -4.18
CA LYS A 51 10.80 -1.25 -3.03
C LYS A 51 9.65 -1.06 -2.05
N ARG A 52 9.26 0.19 -1.84
CA ARG A 52 8.16 0.47 -0.96
C ARG A 52 6.86 -0.11 -1.51
N ARG A 53 6.66 -0.01 -2.81
CA ARG A 53 5.47 -0.56 -3.41
C ARG A 53 5.40 -2.07 -3.24
N LEU A 54 6.53 -2.75 -3.42
CA LEU A 54 6.57 -4.18 -3.23
C LEU A 54 6.25 -4.57 -1.81
N ALA A 55 6.81 -3.86 -0.85
CA ALA A 55 6.54 -4.15 0.54
C ALA A 55 5.07 -3.94 0.87
N LEU A 56 4.51 -2.86 0.35
CA LEU A 56 3.11 -2.56 0.59
C LEU A 56 2.21 -3.62 -0.04
N ARG A 57 2.54 -4.02 -1.25
CA ARG A 57 1.76 -5.04 -1.92
C ARG A 57 1.79 -6.36 -1.13
N ASP A 58 2.95 -6.68 -0.61
CA ASP A 58 3.08 -7.89 0.18
C ASP A 58 2.18 -7.84 1.40
N GLN A 59 2.16 -6.69 2.07
CA GLN A 59 1.30 -6.51 3.22
C GLN A 59 -0.16 -6.63 2.83
N MET A 60 -0.51 -6.08 1.69
CA MET A 60 -1.90 -6.14 1.23
C MET A 60 -2.32 -7.59 0.98
N VAL A 61 -1.45 -8.36 0.38
CA VAL A 61 -1.76 -9.75 0.10
C VAL A 61 -1.96 -10.52 1.41
N GLN A 62 -1.09 -10.29 2.36
CA GLN A 62 -1.21 -10.97 3.64
C GLN A 62 -2.50 -10.59 4.35
N LEU A 63 -2.84 -9.32 4.29
CA LEU A 63 -4.07 -8.88 4.93
C LEU A 63 -5.29 -9.44 4.24
N GLN A 64 -5.24 -9.52 2.92
CA GLN A 64 -6.35 -10.11 2.17
C GLN A 64 -6.56 -11.55 2.55
N ARG A 65 -5.49 -12.27 2.76
CA ARG A 65 -5.59 -13.67 3.17
C ARG A 65 -6.27 -13.79 4.53
N GLN A 66 -6.01 -12.86 5.41
CA GLN A 66 -6.65 -12.87 6.70
C GLN A 66 -8.14 -12.57 6.58
N LEU A 67 -8.48 -11.68 5.68
CA LEU A 67 -9.87 -11.30 5.49
C LEU A 67 -10.66 -12.37 4.75
N THR A 68 -10.00 -13.15 3.89
CA THR A 68 -10.66 -14.18 3.10
C THR A 68 -10.10 -15.52 3.50
N PRO A 69 -10.50 -16.02 4.59
CA PRO A 69 -9.94 -17.27 5.05
C PRO A 69 -10.35 -18.40 4.15
N LYS A 70 -10.60 -18.82 3.58
CA LYS A 70 -10.91 -19.69 2.98
C LYS A 70 -10.62 -20.44 2.41
N GLU A 71 -10.71 -21.04 2.15
CA GLU A 71 -10.71 -21.67 1.65
C GLU A 71 -10.40 -22.61 1.40
N PRO A 72 -10.71 -23.11 1.31
CA PRO A 72 -10.60 -24.17 1.33
C PRO A 72 -10.11 -24.93 0.52
N ALA A 73 -9.97 -25.17 0.27
CA ALA A 73 -9.48 -25.84 -0.49
C ALA A 73 -9.47 -26.63 -1.02
#